data_d40bedef071ebf7a81c1ce92b7aa6307
#
_entry.id   d40bedef071ebf7a81c1ce92b7aa6307
#
_cell.length_a   1.000
_cell.length_b   1.000
_cell.length_c   1.000
_cell.angle_alpha   90.00
_cell.angle_beta   90.00
_cell.angle_gamma   90.00
#
_symmetry.space_group_name_H-M   'P 1'
#
loop_
_entity.id
_entity.type
_entity.pdbx_description
1 polymer ?
#
loop_
_entity_poly.entity_id
_entity_poly.type
_entity_poly.pdbx_seq_one_letter_code
_entity_poly.pdbx_strand_id
1 'polypeptide(L)'
;MVTVDEVYKQFVNETGVETASKDEAKTAAAKKGNPLQRLVKLLGDIFIPILPALVTAGLLMGINNLLTMEHLFGPKALVEQHHQLGDISNIINVIASTAFIFLPALIGWSSMKVFGGSPILGLVLGLILMHPQLVSQYDIAKGQIPTWNLFGLEIKQLNYQGQVLPVLIAAYVLSLIEKALNKVVHDSIKMLVVGPVALLITGFLLFIIIGPIALGIGTAITGAIQFIFEHAGWLGGAIYGFFYAPLVITGLHHMFLAVDFQLMGSSLKGTYLWPIVAISNICQGSAAFGAWLIYKRRKMAKEEGLALTSGVSAFLGVTEPAMFGVNLPLKVPFFAAICTSGILGAVIGANRVLGNVGVGGVPAFISIQSKYWYIYIPVILLAMILPAVLTVVFSKFTKVKAKEMVENPDDIK
;
A
#
# COMPACT_ATOMS: atom_id res chain seq x y z
N MET A 1 10.03 -11.95 -35.39
CA MET A 1 10.03 -11.77 -33.93
C MET A 1 9.24 -12.94 -33.35
N VAL A 2 9.89 -13.87 -32.70
CA VAL A 2 9.21 -15.02 -32.08
C VAL A 2 8.50 -14.48 -30.84
N THR A 3 7.21 -14.73 -30.73
CA THR A 3 6.43 -14.27 -29.56
C THR A 3 6.70 -15.12 -28.34
N VAL A 4 6.56 -14.56 -27.13
CA VAL A 4 6.73 -15.31 -25.86
C VAL A 4 5.84 -16.56 -25.82
N ASP A 5 4.67 -16.49 -26.43
CA ASP A 5 3.74 -17.63 -26.52
C ASP A 5 4.22 -18.76 -27.45
N GLU A 6 4.95 -18.44 -28.49
CA GLU A 6 5.57 -19.45 -29.39
C GLU A 6 6.74 -20.16 -28.71
N VAL A 7 7.59 -19.41 -28.01
CA VAL A 7 8.70 -19.99 -27.20
C VAL A 7 8.14 -20.87 -26.09
N TYR A 8 7.08 -20.45 -25.43
CA TYR A 8 6.43 -21.19 -24.37
C TYR A 8 5.82 -22.50 -24.89
N LYS A 9 5.13 -22.47 -26.05
CA LYS A 9 4.57 -23.68 -26.69
C LYS A 9 5.66 -24.67 -27.10
N GLN A 10 6.78 -24.17 -27.66
CA GLN A 10 7.92 -25.00 -28.00
C GLN A 10 8.54 -25.65 -26.76
N PHE A 11 8.75 -24.89 -25.70
CA PHE A 11 9.29 -25.41 -24.46
C PHE A 11 8.41 -26.49 -23.83
N VAL A 12 7.10 -26.32 -23.82
CA VAL A 12 6.13 -27.32 -23.34
C VAL A 12 6.17 -28.59 -24.18
N ASN A 13 6.26 -28.45 -25.52
CA ASN A 13 6.31 -29.60 -26.44
C ASN A 13 7.64 -30.38 -26.33
N GLU A 14 8.74 -29.72 -26.07
CA GLU A 14 10.07 -30.37 -25.96
C GLU A 14 10.32 -30.98 -24.58
N THR A 15 9.78 -30.38 -23.51
CA THR A 15 10.06 -30.82 -22.13
C THR A 15 9.01 -31.78 -21.56
N GLY A 16 7.83 -31.92 -22.19
CA GLY A 16 6.72 -32.70 -21.68
C GLY A 16 6.16 -32.25 -20.33
N VAL A 17 6.47 -31.00 -19.91
CA VAL A 17 5.97 -30.42 -18.66
C VAL A 17 4.49 -30.11 -18.85
N GLU A 18 3.62 -30.76 -18.06
CA GLU A 18 2.20 -30.41 -18.02
C GLU A 18 2.03 -28.94 -17.71
N THR A 19 1.24 -28.24 -18.55
CA THR A 19 0.91 -26.82 -18.36
C THR A 19 0.03 -26.67 -17.14
N ALA A 20 0.63 -26.43 -15.98
CA ALA A 20 -0.15 -25.94 -14.85
C ALA A 20 -0.71 -24.57 -15.22
N SER A 21 -2.02 -24.39 -15.13
CA SER A 21 -2.64 -23.09 -15.32
C SER A 21 -2.02 -22.09 -14.33
N LYS A 22 -1.98 -20.79 -14.71
CA LYS A 22 -1.44 -19.74 -13.84
C LYS A 22 -2.10 -19.75 -12.44
N ASP A 23 -3.33 -20.24 -12.36
CA ASP A 23 -4.10 -20.37 -11.13
C ASP A 23 -3.72 -21.64 -10.35
N GLU A 24 -3.37 -22.74 -11.02
CA GLU A 24 -2.86 -23.97 -10.36
C GLU A 24 -1.45 -23.75 -9.81
N ALA A 25 -0.57 -23.06 -10.54
CA ALA A 25 0.75 -22.66 -10.05
C ALA A 25 0.65 -21.70 -8.86
N LYS A 26 -0.28 -20.73 -8.89
CA LYS A 26 -0.58 -19.84 -7.76
C LYS A 26 -1.11 -20.61 -6.55
N THR A 27 -1.99 -21.59 -6.77
CA THR A 27 -2.60 -22.39 -5.71
C THR A 27 -1.58 -23.35 -5.06
N ALA A 28 -0.70 -23.94 -5.85
CA ALA A 28 0.39 -24.78 -5.35
C ALA A 28 1.43 -23.98 -4.54
N ALA A 29 1.79 -22.79 -5.02
CA ALA A 29 2.68 -21.87 -4.29
C ALA A 29 2.04 -21.33 -3.00
N ALA A 30 0.72 -21.15 -2.97
CA ALA A 30 0.00 -20.71 -1.78
C ALA A 30 -0.04 -21.78 -0.67
N LYS A 31 0.00 -23.06 -1.01
CA LYS A 31 -0.02 -24.17 -0.03
C LYS A 31 1.32 -24.41 0.68
N LYS A 32 2.45 -23.94 0.13
CA LYS A 32 3.81 -24.21 0.64
C LYS A 32 4.35 -23.18 1.63
N GLY A 33 3.61 -22.08 1.92
CA GLY A 33 4.09 -21.01 2.78
C GLY A 33 3.72 -21.16 4.26
N ASN A 34 4.52 -20.54 5.13
CA ASN A 34 4.24 -20.30 6.54
C ASN A 34 2.89 -19.49 6.69
N PRO A 35 2.11 -19.66 7.77
CA PRO A 35 0.85 -18.92 7.99
C PRO A 35 0.96 -17.40 7.79
N LEU A 36 2.07 -16.80 8.23
CA LEU A 36 2.34 -15.37 8.03
C LEU A 36 2.48 -15.02 6.54
N GLN A 37 3.22 -15.83 5.78
CA GLN A 37 3.39 -15.62 4.34
C GLN A 37 2.07 -15.76 3.57
N ARG A 38 1.18 -16.67 4.01
CA ARG A 38 -0.16 -16.81 3.43
C ARG A 38 -1.03 -15.59 3.70
N LEU A 39 -0.99 -15.06 4.93
CA LEU A 39 -1.72 -13.83 5.30
C LEU A 39 -1.24 -12.64 4.47
N VAL A 40 0.07 -12.48 4.33
CA VAL A 40 0.67 -11.39 3.54
C VAL A 40 0.27 -11.47 2.08
N LYS A 41 0.36 -12.67 1.48
CA LYS A 41 -0.08 -12.89 0.11
C LYS A 41 -1.56 -12.57 -0.06
N LEU A 42 -2.40 -13.03 0.87
CA LEU A 42 -3.83 -12.74 0.89
C LEU A 42 -4.10 -11.24 0.89
N LEU A 43 -3.46 -10.49 1.79
CA LEU A 43 -3.59 -9.03 1.84
C LEU A 43 -3.08 -8.37 0.56
N GLY A 44 -1.95 -8.80 0.02
CA GLY A 44 -1.44 -8.33 -1.27
C GLY A 44 -2.45 -8.56 -2.41
N ASP A 45 -2.98 -9.77 -2.54
CA ASP A 45 -3.96 -10.12 -3.57
C ASP A 45 -5.26 -9.30 -3.45
N ILE A 46 -5.62 -8.84 -2.24
CA ILE A 46 -6.78 -7.97 -1.99
C ILE A 46 -6.46 -6.51 -2.31
N PHE A 47 -5.31 -5.98 -1.88
CA PHE A 47 -5.02 -4.55 -2.01
C PHE A 47 -4.46 -4.15 -3.37
N ILE A 48 -3.66 -5.00 -4.05
CA ILE A 48 -3.04 -4.68 -5.34
C ILE A 48 -4.08 -4.23 -6.40
N PRO A 49 -5.23 -4.90 -6.58
CA PRO A 49 -6.22 -4.48 -7.57
C PRO A 49 -6.84 -3.10 -7.33
N ILE A 50 -6.87 -2.63 -6.08
CA ILE A 50 -7.47 -1.34 -5.71
C ILE A 50 -6.44 -0.19 -5.64
N LEU A 51 -5.13 -0.50 -5.65
CA LEU A 51 -4.07 0.49 -5.60
C LEU A 51 -4.18 1.59 -6.67
N PRO A 52 -4.51 1.31 -7.95
CA PRO A 52 -4.63 2.38 -8.94
C PRO A 52 -5.64 3.47 -8.56
N ALA A 53 -6.77 3.09 -7.95
CA ALA A 53 -7.76 4.05 -7.48
C ALA A 53 -7.23 4.89 -6.31
N LEU A 54 -6.52 4.26 -5.36
CA LEU A 54 -5.97 4.94 -4.18
C LEU A 54 -4.79 5.85 -4.51
N VAL A 55 -3.91 5.42 -5.41
CA VAL A 55 -2.81 6.25 -5.91
C VAL A 55 -3.34 7.47 -6.65
N THR A 56 -4.34 7.29 -7.51
CA THR A 56 -4.99 8.41 -8.21
C THR A 56 -5.63 9.38 -7.20
N ALA A 57 -6.34 8.86 -6.22
CA ALA A 57 -6.94 9.67 -5.15
C ALA A 57 -5.87 10.46 -4.38
N GLY A 58 -4.77 9.81 -3.98
CA GLY A 58 -3.66 10.47 -3.28
C GLY A 58 -2.99 11.58 -4.10
N LEU A 59 -2.79 11.37 -5.41
CA LEU A 59 -2.28 12.40 -6.32
C LEU A 59 -3.21 13.61 -6.41
N LEU A 60 -4.51 13.38 -6.62
CA LEU A 60 -5.48 14.45 -6.72
C LEU A 60 -5.66 15.21 -5.40
N MET A 61 -5.61 14.50 -4.26
CA MET A 61 -5.56 15.17 -2.94
C MET A 61 -4.33 16.05 -2.81
N GLY A 62 -3.18 15.60 -3.32
CA GLY A 62 -1.97 16.41 -3.35
C GLY A 62 -2.12 17.67 -4.20
N ILE A 63 -2.70 17.58 -5.38
CA ILE A 63 -3.01 18.75 -6.21
C ILE A 63 -3.95 19.71 -5.47
N ASN A 64 -4.97 19.19 -4.80
CA ASN A 64 -5.88 19.99 -3.99
C ASN A 64 -5.15 20.70 -2.83
N ASN A 65 -4.20 20.01 -2.18
CA ASN A 65 -3.39 20.60 -1.13
C ASN A 65 -2.58 21.82 -1.63
N LEU A 66 -2.06 21.77 -2.88
CA LEU A 66 -1.36 22.92 -3.47
C LEU A 66 -2.28 24.15 -3.61
N LEU A 67 -3.57 23.95 -3.87
CA LEU A 67 -4.55 25.02 -4.01
C LEU A 67 -4.98 25.60 -2.66
N THR A 68 -5.04 24.76 -1.62
CA THR A 68 -5.57 25.12 -0.29
C THR A 68 -4.49 25.48 0.72
N MET A 69 -3.20 25.35 0.36
CA MET A 69 -2.10 25.61 1.27
C MET A 69 -1.78 27.08 1.38
N GLU A 70 -1.76 27.61 2.61
CA GLU A 70 -1.28 28.94 2.92
C GLU A 70 0.25 29.04 2.77
N HIS A 71 0.75 30.19 2.50
CA HIS A 71 2.18 30.56 2.41
C HIS A 71 2.98 29.85 1.28
N LEU A 72 2.34 29.12 0.37
CA LEU A 72 3.04 28.50 -0.77
C LEU A 72 3.22 29.49 -1.93
N PHE A 73 2.17 30.23 -2.28
CA PHE A 73 2.16 31.22 -3.38
C PHE A 73 1.83 32.65 -2.90
N GLY A 74 1.94 32.90 -1.59
CA GLY A 74 1.65 34.17 -0.96
C GLY A 74 1.13 33.99 0.47
N PRO A 75 0.74 35.08 1.16
CA PRO A 75 0.32 34.97 2.56
C PRO A 75 -0.97 34.19 2.78
N LYS A 76 -1.81 34.05 1.74
CA LYS A 76 -3.08 33.29 1.75
C LYS A 76 -3.06 32.14 0.75
N ALA A 77 -3.90 31.14 0.99
CA ALA A 77 -4.09 30.05 0.04
C ALA A 77 -4.58 30.55 -1.33
N LEU A 78 -4.26 29.85 -2.41
CA LEU A 78 -4.72 30.24 -3.77
C LEU A 78 -6.25 30.33 -3.86
N VAL A 79 -6.95 29.42 -3.19
CA VAL A 79 -8.44 29.40 -3.14
C VAL A 79 -9.01 30.63 -2.43
N GLU A 80 -8.27 31.25 -1.51
CA GLU A 80 -8.67 32.47 -0.83
C GLU A 80 -8.35 33.71 -1.65
N GLN A 81 -7.28 33.66 -2.45
CA GLN A 81 -6.88 34.72 -3.34
C GLN A 81 -7.79 34.83 -4.58
N HIS A 82 -8.29 33.69 -5.04
CA HIS A 82 -9.11 33.55 -6.25
C HIS A 82 -10.36 32.71 -5.95
N HIS A 83 -11.51 33.33 -5.71
CA HIS A 83 -12.77 32.64 -5.37
C HIS A 83 -13.16 31.52 -6.36
N GLN A 84 -12.87 31.70 -7.64
CA GLN A 84 -13.13 30.68 -8.67
C GLN A 84 -12.37 29.38 -8.45
N LEU A 85 -11.20 29.42 -7.80
CA LEU A 85 -10.42 28.21 -7.46
C LEU A 85 -11.03 27.44 -6.29
N GLY A 86 -11.88 28.09 -5.47
CA GLY A 86 -12.58 27.44 -4.37
C GLY A 86 -13.50 26.30 -4.85
N ASP A 87 -14.30 26.59 -5.86
CA ASP A 87 -15.22 25.60 -6.44
C ASP A 87 -14.45 24.46 -7.15
N ILE A 88 -13.38 24.82 -7.87
CA ILE A 88 -12.49 23.82 -8.52
C ILE A 88 -11.86 22.92 -7.46
N SER A 89 -11.33 23.50 -6.38
CA SER A 89 -10.76 22.78 -5.25
C SER A 89 -11.78 21.82 -4.61
N ASN A 90 -13.02 22.27 -4.42
CA ASN A 90 -14.10 21.45 -3.89
C ASN A 90 -14.41 20.26 -4.81
N ILE A 91 -14.50 20.48 -6.11
CA ILE A 91 -14.71 19.40 -7.11
C ILE A 91 -13.55 18.40 -7.07
N ILE A 92 -12.30 18.89 -7.10
CA ILE A 92 -11.11 18.03 -7.01
C ILE A 92 -11.14 17.22 -5.70
N ASN A 93 -11.50 17.84 -4.58
CA ASN A 93 -11.58 17.17 -3.29
C ASN A 93 -12.63 16.05 -3.29
N VAL A 94 -13.81 16.28 -3.88
CA VAL A 94 -14.83 15.23 -4.02
C VAL A 94 -14.31 14.06 -4.84
N ILE A 95 -13.69 14.32 -6.00
CA ILE A 95 -13.14 13.28 -6.87
C ILE A 95 -12.01 12.53 -6.14
N ALA A 96 -11.09 13.26 -5.52
CA ALA A 96 -9.92 12.70 -4.84
C ALA A 96 -10.29 11.88 -3.60
N SER A 97 -11.22 12.36 -2.77
CA SER A 97 -11.59 11.68 -1.53
C SER A 97 -12.46 10.45 -1.75
N THR A 98 -13.11 10.33 -2.92
CA THR A 98 -14.08 9.25 -3.20
C THR A 98 -13.50 7.85 -2.97
N ALA A 99 -12.29 7.55 -3.47
CA ALA A 99 -11.70 6.22 -3.30
C ALA A 99 -11.41 5.88 -1.82
N PHE A 100 -11.05 6.86 -1.00
CA PHE A 100 -10.84 6.66 0.43
C PHE A 100 -12.14 6.58 1.22
N ILE A 101 -13.12 7.39 0.87
CA ILE A 101 -14.46 7.35 1.47
C ILE A 101 -15.09 5.97 1.20
N PHE A 102 -15.05 5.51 -0.05
CA PHE A 102 -15.64 4.23 -0.46
C PHE A 102 -14.67 3.05 -0.41
N LEU A 103 -13.57 3.18 0.35
CA LEU A 103 -12.58 2.13 0.53
C LEU A 103 -13.18 0.77 0.97
N PRO A 104 -14.14 0.70 1.92
CA PRO A 104 -14.77 -0.56 2.29
C PRO A 104 -15.46 -1.27 1.11
N ALA A 105 -16.05 -0.52 0.17
CA ALA A 105 -16.67 -1.10 -1.02
C ALA A 105 -15.63 -1.71 -1.97
N LEU A 106 -14.51 -1.01 -2.17
CA LEU A 106 -13.39 -1.50 -2.99
C LEU A 106 -12.75 -2.75 -2.37
N ILE A 107 -12.51 -2.73 -1.05
CA ILE A 107 -11.97 -3.88 -0.32
C ILE A 107 -12.96 -5.06 -0.36
N GLY A 108 -14.24 -4.83 -0.13
CA GLY A 108 -15.28 -5.85 -0.17
C GLY A 108 -15.33 -6.55 -1.53
N TRP A 109 -15.33 -5.78 -2.62
CA TRP A 109 -15.27 -6.28 -3.99
C TRP A 109 -14.02 -7.15 -4.23
N SER A 110 -12.85 -6.64 -3.89
CA SER A 110 -11.59 -7.33 -4.10
C SER A 110 -11.45 -8.58 -3.21
N SER A 111 -11.85 -8.48 -1.95
CA SER A 111 -11.82 -9.60 -0.99
C SER A 111 -12.70 -10.77 -1.45
N MET A 112 -13.93 -10.50 -1.90
CA MET A 112 -14.81 -11.55 -2.38
C MET A 112 -14.26 -12.25 -3.63
N LYS A 113 -13.60 -11.49 -4.52
CA LYS A 113 -12.89 -12.08 -5.67
C LYS A 113 -11.78 -13.03 -5.23
N VAL A 114 -11.00 -12.65 -4.22
CA VAL A 114 -9.89 -13.45 -3.66
C VAL A 114 -10.44 -14.66 -2.89
N PHE A 115 -11.49 -14.47 -2.11
CA PHE A 115 -12.14 -15.55 -1.36
C PHE A 115 -13.01 -16.49 -2.22
N GLY A 116 -13.19 -16.16 -3.50
CA GLY A 116 -13.95 -16.99 -4.45
C GLY A 116 -15.47 -16.95 -4.22
N GLY A 117 -15.99 -15.83 -3.77
CA GLY A 117 -17.42 -15.47 -3.73
C GLY A 117 -17.76 -14.45 -4.83
N SER A 118 -18.99 -13.92 -4.79
CA SER A 118 -19.47 -12.91 -5.73
C SER A 118 -18.89 -11.53 -5.41
N PRO A 119 -18.05 -10.92 -6.30
CA PRO A 119 -17.48 -9.60 -6.06
C PRO A 119 -18.52 -8.49 -5.89
N ILE A 120 -19.66 -8.60 -6.57
CA ILE A 120 -20.76 -7.64 -6.45
C ILE A 120 -21.39 -7.68 -5.06
N LEU A 121 -21.57 -8.86 -4.47
CA LEU A 121 -22.06 -8.95 -3.08
C LEU A 121 -21.05 -8.35 -2.11
N GLY A 122 -19.74 -8.50 -2.36
CA GLY A 122 -18.70 -7.83 -1.59
C GLY A 122 -18.73 -6.32 -1.70
N LEU A 123 -18.97 -5.79 -2.91
CA LEU A 123 -19.18 -4.35 -3.12
C LEU A 123 -20.36 -3.84 -2.29
N VAL A 124 -21.51 -4.54 -2.39
CA VAL A 124 -22.72 -4.18 -1.64
C VAL A 124 -22.48 -4.26 -0.13
N LEU A 125 -21.77 -5.29 0.35
CA LEU A 125 -21.40 -5.40 1.78
C LEU A 125 -20.57 -4.19 2.23
N GLY A 126 -19.58 -3.76 1.45
CA GLY A 126 -18.80 -2.58 1.75
C GLY A 126 -19.62 -1.29 1.75
N LEU A 127 -20.62 -1.16 0.85
CA LEU A 127 -21.57 -0.03 0.84
C LEU A 127 -22.50 -0.05 2.05
N ILE A 128 -22.93 -1.22 2.52
CA ILE A 128 -23.73 -1.35 3.76
C ILE A 128 -22.96 -0.76 4.96
N LEU A 129 -21.64 -1.00 5.04
CA LEU A 129 -20.79 -0.46 6.11
C LEU A 129 -20.70 1.07 6.13
N MET A 130 -21.05 1.72 5.03
CA MET A 130 -20.97 3.18 4.86
C MET A 130 -22.34 3.81 4.61
N HIS A 131 -23.42 3.08 4.92
CA HIS A 131 -24.77 3.55 4.64
C HIS A 131 -25.03 4.92 5.34
N PRO A 132 -25.62 5.91 4.65
CA PRO A 132 -25.81 7.26 5.20
C PRO A 132 -26.63 7.35 6.49
N GLN A 133 -27.45 6.35 6.78
CA GLN A 133 -28.19 6.26 8.05
C GLN A 133 -27.30 5.90 9.25
N LEU A 134 -26.07 5.43 9.02
CA LEU A 134 -25.12 5.11 10.07
C LEU A 134 -24.33 6.35 10.46
N VAL A 135 -24.06 6.50 11.76
CA VAL A 135 -23.32 7.65 12.28
C VAL A 135 -21.82 7.47 12.04
N SER A 136 -21.18 8.48 11.46
CA SER A 136 -19.73 8.48 11.27
C SER A 136 -19.02 8.46 12.63
N GLN A 137 -17.92 7.68 12.72
CA GLN A 137 -17.07 7.69 13.92
C GLN A 137 -16.49 9.08 14.23
N TYR A 138 -16.36 9.94 13.22
CA TYR A 138 -15.91 11.31 13.38
C TYR A 138 -16.97 12.23 14.02
N ASP A 139 -18.23 11.83 13.95
CA ASP A 139 -19.35 12.61 14.51
C ASP A 139 -19.76 12.10 15.91
N ILE A 140 -19.18 11.02 16.39
CA ILE A 140 -19.42 10.48 17.75
C ILE A 140 -19.14 11.50 18.83
N ALA A 141 -18.15 12.36 18.64
CA ALA A 141 -17.80 13.45 19.57
C ALA A 141 -18.88 14.53 19.68
N LYS A 142 -19.87 14.57 18.78
CA LYS A 142 -20.92 15.57 18.71
C LYS A 142 -22.25 15.16 19.37
N GLY A 143 -22.41 13.91 19.79
CA GLY A 143 -23.68 13.45 20.36
C GLY A 143 -23.71 11.98 20.74
N GLN A 144 -24.91 11.53 21.21
CA GLN A 144 -25.13 10.11 21.51
C GLN A 144 -25.24 9.31 20.23
N ILE A 145 -24.59 8.13 20.20
CA ILE A 145 -24.68 7.19 19.08
C ILE A 145 -26.06 6.54 19.14
N PRO A 146 -26.90 6.65 18.08
CA PRO A 146 -28.16 5.93 18.04
C PRO A 146 -27.92 4.42 18.06
N THR A 147 -28.84 3.69 18.70
CA THR A 147 -28.77 2.24 18.79
C THR A 147 -30.02 1.60 18.21
N TRP A 148 -29.87 0.40 17.64
CA TRP A 148 -31.01 -0.49 17.39
C TRP A 148 -31.19 -1.38 18.59
N ASN A 149 -32.45 -1.53 19.06
CA ASN A 149 -32.77 -2.50 20.07
C ASN A 149 -33.29 -3.79 19.41
N LEU A 150 -32.43 -4.80 19.34
CA LEU A 150 -32.78 -6.11 18.79
C LEU A 150 -33.01 -7.09 19.92
N PHE A 151 -34.28 -7.29 20.30
CA PHE A 151 -34.69 -8.19 21.38
C PHE A 151 -33.96 -7.93 22.72
N GLY A 152 -33.73 -6.66 23.07
CA GLY A 152 -32.99 -6.26 24.27
C GLY A 152 -31.48 -6.08 24.09
N LEU A 153 -30.94 -6.43 22.94
CA LEU A 153 -29.53 -6.16 22.59
C LEU A 153 -29.43 -4.79 21.93
N GLU A 154 -28.70 -3.88 22.54
CA GLU A 154 -28.41 -2.56 21.96
C GLU A 154 -27.23 -2.64 20.97
N ILE A 155 -27.49 -2.38 19.68
CA ILE A 155 -26.52 -2.39 18.61
C ILE A 155 -26.27 -0.95 18.16
N LYS A 156 -25.04 -0.50 18.25
CA LYS A 156 -24.63 0.86 17.83
C LYS A 156 -24.71 1.01 16.31
N GLN A 157 -25.36 2.09 15.84
CA GLN A 157 -25.49 2.43 14.41
C GLN A 157 -24.23 3.14 13.92
N LEU A 158 -23.11 2.41 13.91
CA LEU A 158 -21.81 2.96 13.52
C LEU A 158 -21.50 2.74 12.03
N ASN A 159 -21.02 3.78 11.40
CA ASN A 159 -20.43 3.74 10.07
C ASN A 159 -18.95 3.31 10.18
N TYR A 160 -18.54 2.42 9.29
CA TYR A 160 -17.17 1.89 9.24
C TYR A 160 -16.37 2.49 8.08
N GLN A 161 -16.66 3.74 7.72
CA GLN A 161 -15.93 4.48 6.69
C GLN A 161 -14.42 4.49 6.98
N GLY A 162 -13.61 4.20 5.98
CA GLY A 162 -12.15 4.13 6.11
C GLY A 162 -11.62 2.92 6.91
N GLN A 163 -12.49 2.07 7.45
CA GLN A 163 -12.08 0.90 8.22
C GLN A 163 -11.85 -0.30 7.30
N VAL A 164 -10.73 -0.98 7.51
CA VAL A 164 -10.28 -2.12 6.70
C VAL A 164 -10.73 -3.46 7.29
N LEU A 165 -10.49 -3.66 8.58
CA LEU A 165 -10.69 -4.95 9.24
C LEU A 165 -12.14 -5.43 9.24
N PRO A 166 -13.16 -4.58 9.53
CA PRO A 166 -14.54 -5.01 9.50
C PRO A 166 -14.97 -5.60 8.16
N VAL A 167 -14.59 -4.93 7.05
CA VAL A 167 -14.96 -5.40 5.71
C VAL A 167 -14.20 -6.65 5.29
N LEU A 168 -12.92 -6.79 5.65
CA LEU A 168 -12.14 -8.00 5.36
C LEU A 168 -12.75 -9.24 6.02
N ILE A 169 -13.04 -9.14 7.32
CA ILE A 169 -13.61 -10.24 8.09
C ILE A 169 -15.05 -10.55 7.60
N ALA A 170 -15.86 -9.52 7.37
CA ALA A 170 -17.22 -9.70 6.89
C ALA A 170 -17.27 -10.30 5.47
N ALA A 171 -16.38 -9.90 4.56
CA ALA A 171 -16.28 -10.48 3.23
C ALA A 171 -15.85 -11.95 3.26
N TYR A 172 -14.95 -12.31 4.18
CA TYR A 172 -14.61 -13.72 4.39
C TYR A 172 -15.82 -14.54 4.85
N VAL A 173 -16.56 -14.04 5.86
CA VAL A 173 -17.78 -14.69 6.36
C VAL A 173 -18.85 -14.78 5.27
N LEU A 174 -19.06 -13.69 4.50
CA LEU A 174 -19.98 -13.66 3.37
C LEU A 174 -19.64 -14.74 2.35
N SER A 175 -18.34 -14.89 2.00
CA SER A 175 -17.90 -15.91 1.05
C SER A 175 -18.16 -17.33 1.52
N LEU A 176 -18.04 -17.59 2.84
CA LEU A 176 -18.33 -18.90 3.43
C LEU A 176 -19.83 -19.20 3.38
N ILE A 177 -20.67 -18.24 3.75
CA ILE A 177 -22.13 -18.37 3.73
C ILE A 177 -22.63 -18.56 2.29
N GLU A 178 -22.16 -17.73 1.35
CA GLU A 178 -22.52 -17.84 -0.06
C GLU A 178 -22.16 -19.21 -0.63
N LYS A 179 -20.94 -19.71 -0.36
CA LYS A 179 -20.52 -21.05 -0.78
C LYS A 179 -21.33 -22.16 -0.16
N ALA A 180 -21.69 -22.03 1.10
CA ALA A 180 -22.54 -23.01 1.79
C ALA A 180 -23.95 -23.04 1.17
N LEU A 181 -24.57 -21.87 0.97
CA LEU A 181 -25.89 -21.75 0.35
C LEU A 181 -25.91 -22.28 -1.09
N ASN A 182 -24.86 -21.99 -1.87
CA ASN A 182 -24.73 -22.48 -3.24
C ASN A 182 -24.69 -24.03 -3.35
N LYS A 183 -24.34 -24.73 -2.28
CA LYS A 183 -24.33 -26.20 -2.25
C LYS A 183 -25.71 -26.81 -1.92
N VAL A 184 -26.54 -26.08 -1.19
CA VAL A 184 -27.82 -26.60 -0.68
C VAL A 184 -29.04 -26.05 -1.41
N VAL A 185 -28.93 -24.86 -2.01
CA VAL A 185 -30.03 -24.21 -2.74
C VAL A 185 -30.09 -24.76 -4.17
N HIS A 186 -31.29 -25.12 -4.60
CA HIS A 186 -31.55 -25.64 -5.96
C HIS A 186 -31.27 -24.56 -7.02
N ASP A 187 -30.65 -24.94 -8.15
CA ASP A 187 -30.19 -24.02 -9.19
C ASP A 187 -31.25 -23.03 -9.68
N SER A 188 -32.52 -23.47 -9.80
CA SER A 188 -33.63 -22.64 -10.29
C SER A 188 -33.94 -21.41 -9.41
N ILE A 189 -33.56 -21.43 -8.14
CA ILE A 189 -33.85 -20.36 -7.16
C ILE A 189 -32.59 -19.73 -6.56
N LYS A 190 -31.39 -20.20 -6.94
CA LYS A 190 -30.13 -19.68 -6.41
C LYS A 190 -30.01 -18.17 -6.49
N MET A 191 -30.37 -17.59 -7.62
CA MET A 191 -30.29 -16.15 -7.84
C MET A 191 -31.18 -15.35 -6.88
N LEU A 192 -32.35 -15.90 -6.52
CA LEU A 192 -33.33 -15.26 -5.63
C LEU A 192 -33.00 -15.47 -4.14
N VAL A 193 -32.28 -16.52 -3.79
CA VAL A 193 -32.10 -16.93 -2.40
C VAL A 193 -30.68 -16.67 -1.88
N VAL A 194 -29.67 -17.07 -2.64
CA VAL A 194 -28.28 -17.08 -2.14
C VAL A 194 -27.78 -15.67 -1.79
N GLY A 195 -27.91 -14.72 -2.71
CA GLY A 195 -27.45 -13.35 -2.49
C GLY A 195 -28.16 -12.66 -1.32
N PRO A 196 -29.50 -12.56 -1.33
CA PRO A 196 -30.24 -11.92 -0.24
C PRO A 196 -30.00 -12.57 1.12
N VAL A 197 -30.04 -13.89 1.22
CA VAL A 197 -29.85 -14.60 2.49
C VAL A 197 -28.42 -14.45 3.00
N ALA A 198 -27.42 -14.59 2.12
CA ALA A 198 -26.01 -14.42 2.50
C ALA A 198 -25.73 -12.99 3.01
N LEU A 199 -26.21 -11.95 2.29
CA LEU A 199 -26.06 -10.56 2.72
C LEU A 199 -26.79 -10.27 4.02
N LEU A 200 -28.00 -10.80 4.20
CA LEU A 200 -28.80 -10.58 5.39
C LEU A 200 -28.12 -11.19 6.62
N ILE A 201 -27.71 -12.46 6.55
CA ILE A 201 -27.00 -13.13 7.64
C ILE A 201 -25.69 -12.41 7.95
N THR A 202 -24.90 -12.12 6.90
CA THR A 202 -23.61 -11.43 7.09
C THR A 202 -23.80 -10.02 7.65
N GLY A 203 -24.84 -9.29 7.22
CA GLY A 203 -25.15 -7.95 7.71
C GLY A 203 -25.49 -7.94 9.19
N PHE A 204 -26.29 -8.88 9.68
CA PHE A 204 -26.57 -9.03 11.11
C PHE A 204 -25.30 -9.39 11.88
N LEU A 205 -24.52 -10.37 11.41
CA LEU A 205 -23.24 -10.74 12.03
C LEU A 205 -22.26 -9.57 12.04
N LEU A 206 -22.25 -8.76 10.97
CA LEU A 206 -21.42 -7.58 10.86
C LEU A 206 -21.70 -6.56 11.97
N PHE A 207 -22.96 -6.16 12.15
CA PHE A 207 -23.30 -5.13 13.14
C PHE A 207 -23.25 -5.65 14.58
N ILE A 208 -23.57 -6.93 14.81
CA ILE A 208 -23.65 -7.50 16.15
C ILE A 208 -22.29 -7.95 16.68
N ILE A 209 -21.47 -8.58 15.83
CA ILE A 209 -20.26 -9.31 16.27
C ILE A 209 -19.01 -8.78 15.56
N ILE A 210 -18.98 -8.86 14.23
CA ILE A 210 -17.75 -8.64 13.44
C ILE A 210 -17.29 -7.20 13.58
N GLY A 211 -18.21 -6.25 13.42
CA GLY A 211 -17.91 -4.82 13.48
C GLY A 211 -17.31 -4.38 14.81
N PRO A 212 -17.96 -4.63 15.96
CA PRO A 212 -17.40 -4.28 17.27
C PRO A 212 -16.04 -4.92 17.55
N ILE A 213 -15.86 -6.22 17.23
CA ILE A 213 -14.58 -6.92 17.42
C ILE A 213 -13.50 -6.33 16.50
N ALA A 214 -13.80 -6.19 15.21
CA ALA A 214 -12.85 -5.66 14.24
C ALA A 214 -12.45 -4.20 14.53
N LEU A 215 -13.41 -3.39 15.00
CA LEU A 215 -13.14 -2.04 15.47
C LEU A 215 -12.20 -2.04 16.68
N GLY A 216 -12.45 -2.92 17.65
CA GLY A 216 -11.57 -3.08 18.82
C GLY A 216 -10.14 -3.45 18.44
N ILE A 217 -9.97 -4.42 17.54
CA ILE A 217 -8.65 -4.81 17.02
C ILE A 217 -8.02 -3.63 16.26
N GLY A 218 -8.77 -2.97 15.38
CA GLY A 218 -8.28 -1.82 14.61
C GLY A 218 -7.83 -0.68 15.50
N THR A 219 -8.60 -0.36 16.54
CA THR A 219 -8.27 0.66 17.53
C THR A 219 -7.02 0.27 18.34
N ALA A 220 -6.87 -1.00 18.71
CA ALA A 220 -5.67 -1.49 19.40
C ALA A 220 -4.42 -1.36 18.52
N ILE A 221 -4.48 -1.74 17.24
CA ILE A 221 -3.38 -1.60 16.29
C ILE A 221 -3.01 -0.11 16.12
N THR A 222 -4.02 0.74 15.86
CA THR A 222 -3.82 2.18 15.72
C THR A 222 -3.20 2.78 16.97
N GLY A 223 -3.73 2.44 18.14
CA GLY A 223 -3.23 2.90 19.44
C GLY A 223 -1.80 2.46 19.72
N ALA A 224 -1.44 1.23 19.37
CA ALA A 224 -0.07 0.73 19.53
C ALA A 224 0.93 1.51 18.65
N ILE A 225 0.59 1.74 17.38
CA ILE A 225 1.44 2.50 16.47
C ILE A 225 1.53 3.96 16.93
N GLN A 226 0.40 4.56 17.28
CA GLN A 226 0.34 5.93 17.80
C GLN A 226 1.20 6.06 19.06
N PHE A 227 1.09 5.12 20.00
CA PHE A 227 1.92 5.08 21.21
C PHE A 227 3.41 5.04 20.88
N ILE A 228 3.83 4.18 19.93
CA ILE A 228 5.24 4.09 19.51
C ILE A 228 5.71 5.42 18.94
N PHE A 229 4.93 6.05 18.04
CA PHE A 229 5.31 7.31 17.40
C PHE A 229 5.23 8.52 18.33
N GLU A 230 4.37 8.48 19.35
CA GLU A 230 4.27 9.55 20.34
C GLU A 230 5.39 9.50 21.39
N HIS A 231 5.85 8.31 21.78
CA HIS A 231 6.84 8.14 22.86
C HIS A 231 8.24 7.86 22.35
N ALA A 232 8.37 7.12 21.26
CA ALA A 232 9.65 6.71 20.68
C ALA A 232 9.60 6.81 19.13
N GLY A 233 9.05 7.87 18.58
CA GLY A 233 8.83 8.03 17.14
C GLY A 233 10.10 7.91 16.32
N TRP A 234 11.23 8.43 16.83
CA TRP A 234 12.53 8.28 16.21
C TRP A 234 12.94 6.81 16.05
N LEU A 235 12.69 5.98 17.07
CA LEU A 235 13.01 4.56 17.06
C LEU A 235 12.06 3.79 16.11
N GLY A 236 10.75 4.04 16.22
CA GLY A 236 9.75 3.45 15.32
C GLY A 236 10.04 3.78 13.86
N GLY A 237 10.36 5.04 13.57
CA GLY A 237 10.73 5.50 12.25
C GLY A 237 12.05 4.90 11.75
N ALA A 238 13.06 4.77 12.62
CA ALA A 238 14.35 4.15 12.29
C ALA A 238 14.17 2.67 11.92
N ILE A 239 13.49 1.92 12.77
CA ILE A 239 13.25 0.48 12.56
C ILE A 239 12.45 0.27 11.29
N TYR A 240 11.33 0.97 11.12
CA TYR A 240 10.49 0.81 9.95
C TYR A 240 11.22 1.20 8.66
N GLY A 241 11.92 2.33 8.65
CA GLY A 241 12.72 2.78 7.50
C GLY A 241 13.84 1.82 7.12
N PHE A 242 14.53 1.23 8.10
CA PHE A 242 15.58 0.24 7.87
C PHE A 242 15.03 -1.07 7.31
N PHE A 243 13.93 -1.58 7.88
CA PHE A 243 13.38 -2.89 7.51
C PHE A 243 12.42 -2.84 6.34
N TYR A 244 11.95 -1.67 5.87
CA TYR A 244 10.96 -1.59 4.81
C TYR A 244 11.41 -2.27 3.50
N ALA A 245 12.63 -1.99 3.01
CA ALA A 245 13.12 -2.64 1.80
C ALA A 245 13.34 -4.16 1.96
N PRO A 246 13.88 -4.70 3.07
CA PRO A 246 13.82 -6.12 3.41
C PRO A 246 12.39 -6.70 3.39
N LEU A 247 11.39 -5.97 3.90
CA LEU A 247 9.99 -6.39 3.84
C LEU A 247 9.44 -6.41 2.41
N VAL A 248 9.90 -5.50 1.53
CA VAL A 248 9.56 -5.52 0.10
C VAL A 248 10.11 -6.77 -0.58
N ILE A 249 11.35 -7.16 -0.30
CA ILE A 249 11.97 -8.38 -0.86
C ILE A 249 11.15 -9.63 -0.53
N THR A 250 10.60 -9.70 0.67
CA THR A 250 9.79 -10.83 1.13
C THR A 250 8.31 -10.72 0.76
N GLY A 251 7.89 -9.58 0.18
CA GLY A 251 6.47 -9.28 -0.10
C GLY A 251 5.66 -8.88 1.14
N LEU A 252 6.26 -8.89 2.33
CA LEU A 252 5.59 -8.59 3.61
C LEU A 252 5.10 -7.14 3.73
N HIS A 253 5.66 -6.21 2.92
CA HIS A 253 5.28 -4.80 2.94
C HIS A 253 3.80 -4.56 2.61
N HIS A 254 3.15 -5.45 1.86
CA HIS A 254 1.72 -5.31 1.53
C HIS A 254 0.80 -5.37 2.76
N MET A 255 1.21 -6.04 3.85
CA MET A 255 0.42 -6.06 5.08
C MET A 255 0.32 -4.66 5.73
N PHE A 256 1.33 -3.83 5.54
CA PHE A 256 1.34 -2.48 6.11
C PHE A 256 0.37 -1.53 5.42
N LEU A 257 -0.06 -1.82 4.18
CA LEU A 257 -1.14 -1.08 3.53
C LEU A 257 -2.45 -1.14 4.34
N ALA A 258 -2.77 -2.32 4.90
CA ALA A 258 -3.94 -2.45 5.77
C ALA A 258 -3.81 -1.57 7.02
N VAL A 259 -2.61 -1.47 7.58
CA VAL A 259 -2.31 -0.63 8.73
C VAL A 259 -2.36 0.85 8.36
N ASP A 260 -1.78 1.23 7.22
CA ASP A 260 -1.84 2.60 6.71
C ASP A 260 -3.30 3.08 6.57
N PHE A 261 -4.14 2.27 5.92
CA PHE A 261 -5.55 2.62 5.74
C PHE A 261 -6.31 2.66 7.06
N GLN A 262 -5.99 1.77 8.00
CA GLN A 262 -6.58 1.79 9.33
C GLN A 262 -6.19 3.06 10.11
N LEU A 263 -4.94 3.50 10.01
CA LEU A 263 -4.46 4.77 10.59
C LEU A 263 -5.15 5.96 9.95
N MET A 264 -5.27 5.98 8.62
CA MET A 264 -5.96 7.05 7.89
C MET A 264 -7.45 7.12 8.22
N GLY A 265 -8.10 5.98 8.47
CA GLY A 265 -9.49 5.88 8.91
C GLY A 265 -9.71 6.20 10.39
N SER A 266 -8.66 6.44 11.17
CA SER A 266 -8.73 6.81 12.57
C SER A 266 -8.82 8.34 12.77
N SER A 267 -8.85 8.78 14.04
CA SER A 267 -8.80 10.21 14.41
C SER A 267 -7.55 10.93 13.94
N LEU A 268 -6.47 10.20 13.61
CA LEU A 268 -5.21 10.76 13.06
C LEU A 268 -5.40 11.38 11.68
N LYS A 269 -6.38 10.89 10.89
CA LYS A 269 -6.61 11.33 9.50
C LYS A 269 -5.33 11.32 8.65
N GLY A 270 -4.47 10.32 8.86
CA GLY A 270 -3.20 10.15 8.19
C GLY A 270 -2.42 8.99 8.77
N THR A 271 -1.28 8.66 8.17
CA THR A 271 -0.39 7.59 8.63
C THR A 271 1.02 8.11 8.86
N TYR A 272 1.72 7.53 9.84
CA TYR A 272 3.14 7.74 10.09
C TYR A 272 4.02 6.90 9.14
N LEU A 273 3.48 5.82 8.59
CA LEU A 273 4.27 4.82 7.88
C LEU A 273 4.56 5.25 6.43
N TRP A 274 3.57 5.75 5.71
CA TRP A 274 3.71 6.12 4.30
C TRP A 274 4.80 7.18 4.03
N PRO A 275 4.97 8.23 4.85
CA PRO A 275 6.09 9.16 4.70
C PRO A 275 7.47 8.46 4.70
N ILE A 276 7.63 7.42 5.54
CA ILE A 276 8.88 6.65 5.64
C ILE A 276 9.04 5.71 4.44
N VAL A 277 7.95 5.08 3.98
CA VAL A 277 7.92 4.27 2.74
C VAL A 277 8.45 5.07 1.56
N ALA A 278 7.93 6.27 1.35
CA ALA A 278 8.33 7.13 0.24
C ALA A 278 9.82 7.50 0.29
N ILE A 279 10.34 7.80 1.48
CA ILE A 279 11.78 8.06 1.66
C ILE A 279 12.62 6.80 1.39
N SER A 280 12.16 5.63 1.82
CA SER A 280 12.84 4.36 1.49
C SER A 280 12.92 4.15 -0.02
N ASN A 281 11.85 4.44 -0.76
CA ASN A 281 11.81 4.35 -2.21
C ASN A 281 12.83 5.29 -2.86
N ILE A 282 12.92 6.54 -2.38
CA ILE A 282 13.91 7.53 -2.85
C ILE A 282 15.33 7.04 -2.55
N CYS A 283 15.57 6.49 -1.37
CA CYS A 283 16.87 5.95 -1.00
C CYS A 283 17.31 4.81 -1.94
N GLN A 284 16.39 3.91 -2.35
CA GLN A 284 16.69 2.85 -3.32
C GLN A 284 17.05 3.44 -4.70
N GLY A 285 16.33 4.45 -5.16
CA GLY A 285 16.63 5.16 -6.40
C GLY A 285 17.98 5.85 -6.35
N SER A 286 18.26 6.56 -5.27
CA SER A 286 19.55 7.26 -5.07
C SER A 286 20.73 6.28 -5.03
N ALA A 287 20.59 5.14 -4.37
CA ALA A 287 21.61 4.10 -4.35
C ALA A 287 21.89 3.54 -5.75
N ALA A 288 20.84 3.34 -6.58
CA ALA A 288 20.99 2.95 -7.97
C ALA A 288 21.71 4.02 -8.81
N PHE A 289 21.47 5.32 -8.56
CA PHE A 289 22.27 6.39 -9.16
C PHE A 289 23.74 6.36 -8.71
N GLY A 290 24.01 5.98 -7.47
CA GLY A 290 25.38 5.74 -7.02
C GLY A 290 26.06 4.62 -7.81
N ALA A 291 25.35 3.52 -8.06
CA ALA A 291 25.81 2.43 -8.91
C ALA A 291 26.00 2.88 -10.37
N TRP A 292 25.06 3.66 -10.92
CA TRP A 292 25.19 4.28 -12.24
C TRP A 292 26.49 5.08 -12.40
N LEU A 293 26.86 5.91 -11.41
CA LEU A 293 28.10 6.68 -11.44
C LEU A 293 29.34 5.76 -11.48
N ILE A 294 29.30 4.63 -10.80
CA ILE A 294 30.38 3.64 -10.81
C ILE A 294 30.48 2.97 -12.16
N TYR A 295 29.36 2.52 -12.75
CA TYR A 295 29.33 1.87 -14.06
C TYR A 295 29.74 2.81 -15.18
N LYS A 296 29.32 4.08 -15.16
CA LYS A 296 29.72 5.12 -16.09
C LYS A 296 31.26 5.32 -16.09
N ARG A 297 31.87 5.38 -14.89
CA ARG A 297 33.32 5.48 -14.75
C ARG A 297 34.07 4.24 -15.28
N ARG A 298 33.45 3.08 -15.21
CA ARG A 298 33.97 1.80 -15.68
C ARG A 298 33.64 1.51 -17.14
N LYS A 299 32.88 2.39 -17.81
CA LYS A 299 32.45 2.25 -19.22
C LYS A 299 31.63 0.98 -19.49
N MET A 300 30.82 0.57 -18.53
CA MET A 300 29.91 -0.60 -18.58
C MET A 300 28.53 -0.12 -19.07
N ALA A 301 28.35 0.05 -20.38
CA ALA A 301 27.18 0.73 -20.95
C ALA A 301 25.85 0.05 -20.68
N LYS A 302 25.78 -1.28 -20.63
CA LYS A 302 24.56 -2.04 -20.36
C LYS A 302 24.10 -1.84 -18.92
N GLU A 303 24.99 -2.01 -17.96
CA GLU A 303 24.73 -1.86 -16.53
C GLU A 303 24.48 -0.40 -16.17
N GLU A 304 25.15 0.53 -16.84
CA GLU A 304 24.92 1.98 -16.73
C GLU A 304 23.48 2.32 -17.09
N GLY A 305 22.99 1.85 -18.24
CA GLY A 305 21.62 2.08 -18.69
C GLY A 305 20.58 1.50 -17.72
N LEU A 306 20.80 0.28 -17.24
CA LEU A 306 19.93 -0.37 -16.27
C LEU A 306 19.87 0.42 -14.94
N ALA A 307 21.01 0.82 -14.40
CA ALA A 307 21.07 1.54 -13.14
C ALA A 307 20.41 2.93 -13.22
N LEU A 308 20.60 3.64 -14.35
CA LEU A 308 19.97 4.94 -14.58
C LEU A 308 18.45 4.84 -14.65
N THR A 309 17.93 3.95 -15.52
CA THR A 309 16.46 3.80 -15.70
C THR A 309 15.78 3.29 -14.43
N SER A 310 16.42 2.37 -13.73
CA SER A 310 15.93 1.85 -12.45
C SER A 310 15.91 2.92 -11.36
N GLY A 311 16.92 3.77 -11.30
CA GLY A 311 16.99 4.89 -10.36
C GLY A 311 15.87 5.90 -10.59
N VAL A 312 15.62 6.27 -11.88
CA VAL A 312 14.49 7.14 -12.25
C VAL A 312 13.15 6.51 -11.86
N SER A 313 12.97 5.22 -12.17
CA SER A 313 11.74 4.47 -11.80
C SER A 313 11.47 4.52 -10.29
N ALA A 314 12.51 4.33 -9.46
CA ALA A 314 12.39 4.37 -8.01
C ALA A 314 12.07 5.78 -7.49
N PHE A 315 12.62 6.84 -8.10
CA PHE A 315 12.26 8.21 -7.77
C PHE A 315 10.80 8.54 -8.12
N LEU A 316 10.20 7.82 -9.05
CA LEU A 316 8.77 7.90 -9.38
C LEU A 316 7.91 6.94 -8.53
N GLY A 317 8.53 6.17 -7.63
CA GLY A 317 7.86 5.30 -6.66
C GLY A 317 7.83 3.81 -7.01
N VAL A 318 8.41 3.39 -8.15
CA VAL A 318 8.51 1.97 -8.57
C VAL A 318 9.93 1.48 -8.32
N THR A 319 10.13 0.81 -7.18
CA THR A 319 11.46 0.47 -6.65
C THR A 319 12.01 -0.88 -7.09
N GLU A 320 11.16 -1.78 -7.57
CA GLU A 320 11.52 -3.15 -7.90
C GLU A 320 12.70 -3.24 -8.89
N PRO A 321 12.75 -2.44 -9.99
CA PRO A 321 13.90 -2.48 -10.91
C PRO A 321 15.21 -2.05 -10.23
N ALA A 322 15.17 -1.02 -9.39
CA ALA A 322 16.35 -0.54 -8.67
C ALA A 322 16.82 -1.55 -7.62
N MET A 323 15.88 -2.11 -6.86
CA MET A 323 16.18 -3.00 -5.76
C MET A 323 16.67 -4.35 -6.25
N PHE A 324 15.90 -5.03 -7.13
CA PHE A 324 16.23 -6.38 -7.60
C PHE A 324 17.25 -6.38 -8.75
N GLY A 325 17.21 -5.38 -9.65
CA GLY A 325 18.09 -5.29 -10.81
C GLY A 325 19.48 -4.73 -10.51
N VAL A 326 19.61 -3.89 -9.46
CA VAL A 326 20.85 -3.14 -9.21
C VAL A 326 21.33 -3.30 -7.76
N ASN A 327 20.51 -2.87 -6.78
CA ASN A 327 20.99 -2.65 -5.42
C ASN A 327 21.28 -3.96 -4.69
N LEU A 328 20.35 -4.94 -4.75
CA LEU A 328 20.47 -6.21 -4.05
C LEU A 328 21.61 -7.09 -4.61
N PRO A 329 21.78 -7.25 -5.94
CA PRO A 329 22.92 -7.96 -6.51
C PRO A 329 24.28 -7.36 -6.13
N LEU A 330 24.37 -6.03 -6.09
CA LEU A 330 25.61 -5.32 -5.72
C LEU A 330 25.84 -5.26 -4.20
N LYS A 331 24.83 -5.53 -3.38
CA LYS A 331 24.83 -5.47 -1.90
C LYS A 331 25.11 -4.08 -1.34
N VAL A 332 26.24 -3.44 -1.69
CA VAL A 332 26.65 -2.12 -1.17
C VAL A 332 25.58 -1.04 -1.38
N PRO A 333 24.99 -0.85 -2.58
CA PRO A 333 23.91 0.10 -2.78
C PRO A 333 22.68 -0.22 -1.91
N PHE A 334 22.35 -1.51 -1.76
CA PHE A 334 21.23 -1.93 -0.92
C PHE A 334 21.43 -1.54 0.54
N PHE A 335 22.61 -1.83 1.11
CA PHE A 335 22.91 -1.45 2.48
C PHE A 335 22.98 0.08 2.65
N ALA A 336 23.54 0.82 1.70
CA ALA A 336 23.53 2.28 1.72
C ALA A 336 22.10 2.83 1.75
N ALA A 337 21.19 2.26 0.97
CA ALA A 337 19.79 2.67 0.92
C ALA A 337 19.06 2.38 2.24
N ILE A 338 19.14 1.17 2.79
CA ILE A 338 18.41 0.80 4.02
C ILE A 338 18.94 1.54 5.25
N CYS A 339 20.24 1.71 5.37
CA CYS A 339 20.83 2.48 6.49
C CYS A 339 20.40 3.94 6.44
N THR A 340 20.45 4.57 5.25
CA THR A 340 19.99 5.96 5.09
C THR A 340 18.49 6.07 5.35
N SER A 341 17.69 5.13 4.83
CA SER A 341 16.26 5.09 5.07
C SER A 341 15.93 4.96 6.56
N GLY A 342 16.69 4.17 7.31
CA GLY A 342 16.56 4.07 8.77
C GLY A 342 16.86 5.40 9.48
N ILE A 343 17.97 6.06 9.12
CA ILE A 343 18.36 7.36 9.70
C ILE A 343 17.31 8.43 9.39
N LEU A 344 16.90 8.55 8.13
CA LEU A 344 15.91 9.54 7.73
C LEU A 344 14.51 9.19 8.25
N GLY A 345 14.18 7.91 8.36
CA GLY A 345 12.99 7.42 9.03
C GLY A 345 12.95 7.82 10.50
N ALA A 346 14.10 7.81 11.20
CA ALA A 346 14.20 8.34 12.57
C ALA A 346 13.85 9.83 12.63
N VAL A 347 14.30 10.63 11.69
CA VAL A 347 13.99 12.08 11.62
C VAL A 347 12.49 12.28 11.39
N ILE A 348 11.90 11.55 10.45
CA ILE A 348 10.46 11.61 10.15
C ILE A 348 9.64 11.19 11.36
N GLY A 349 10.00 10.08 12.00
CA GLY A 349 9.32 9.56 13.17
C GLY A 349 9.43 10.46 14.39
N ALA A 350 10.61 11.04 14.65
CA ALA A 350 10.82 12.02 15.72
C ALA A 350 9.91 13.25 15.59
N ASN A 351 9.66 13.68 14.36
CA ASN A 351 8.79 14.82 14.06
C ASN A 351 7.32 14.40 13.82
N ARG A 352 6.98 13.12 14.00
CA ARG A 352 5.63 12.59 13.87
C ARG A 352 4.95 13.00 12.55
N VAL A 353 5.71 12.96 11.46
CA VAL A 353 5.24 13.38 10.15
C VAL A 353 4.09 12.49 9.71
N LEU A 354 2.96 13.11 9.35
CA LEU A 354 1.77 12.44 8.85
C LEU A 354 1.60 12.68 7.35
N GLY A 355 1.21 11.65 6.66
CA GLY A 355 0.86 11.68 5.25
C GLY A 355 -0.29 10.75 4.93
N ASN A 356 -0.70 10.73 3.69
CA ASN A 356 -1.67 9.78 3.16
C ASN A 356 -0.98 8.79 2.21
N VAL A 357 -1.57 7.61 2.07
CA VAL A 357 -1.15 6.67 1.03
C VAL A 357 -1.40 7.30 -0.34
N GLY A 358 -0.39 7.29 -1.19
CA GLY A 358 -0.44 7.93 -2.49
C GLY A 358 0.68 7.46 -3.39
N VAL A 359 1.26 8.38 -4.17
CA VAL A 359 2.45 8.08 -4.99
C VAL A 359 3.66 7.90 -4.09
N GLY A 360 4.47 6.91 -4.39
CA GLY A 360 5.78 6.73 -3.76
C GLY A 360 6.85 7.67 -4.35
N GLY A 361 8.05 7.59 -3.84
CA GLY A 361 9.19 8.33 -4.39
C GLY A 361 9.12 9.85 -4.15
N VAL A 362 9.77 10.62 -5.03
CA VAL A 362 9.88 12.08 -4.89
C VAL A 362 8.51 12.78 -4.89
N PRO A 363 7.55 12.42 -5.76
CA PRO A 363 6.23 13.06 -5.75
C PRO A 363 5.44 12.86 -4.46
N ALA A 364 5.85 11.94 -3.59
CA ALA A 364 5.15 11.66 -2.34
C ALA A 364 5.01 12.85 -1.40
N PHE A 365 5.85 13.89 -1.54
CA PHE A 365 5.74 15.10 -0.71
C PHE A 365 4.35 15.74 -0.79
N ILE A 366 3.67 15.57 -1.92
CA ILE A 366 2.31 16.08 -2.13
C ILE A 366 1.29 15.37 -1.22
N SER A 367 1.54 14.08 -0.91
CA SER A 367 0.71 13.27 -0.01
C SER A 367 0.97 13.54 1.48
N ILE A 368 2.02 14.30 1.80
CA ILE A 368 2.37 14.66 3.17
C ILE A 368 1.58 15.91 3.60
N GLN A 369 1.07 15.91 4.83
CA GLN A 369 0.38 17.09 5.36
C GLN A 369 1.33 18.29 5.32
N SER A 370 0.86 19.39 4.75
CA SER A 370 1.66 20.59 4.43
C SER A 370 2.45 21.16 5.60
N LYS A 371 1.89 21.08 6.82
CA LYS A 371 2.56 21.53 8.05
C LYS A 371 3.90 20.83 8.33
N TYR A 372 4.19 19.71 7.67
CA TYR A 372 5.45 18.96 7.84
C TYR A 372 6.43 19.17 6.69
N TRP A 373 6.10 19.94 5.65
CA TRP A 373 6.96 20.09 4.47
C TRP A 373 8.31 20.71 4.79
N TYR A 374 8.38 21.60 5.79
CA TYR A 374 9.64 22.21 6.23
C TYR A 374 10.67 21.18 6.75
N ILE A 375 10.22 20.00 7.19
CA ILE A 375 11.09 18.86 7.56
C ILE A 375 11.20 17.88 6.40
N TYR A 376 10.07 17.58 5.75
CA TYR A 376 10.00 16.49 4.80
C TYR A 376 10.77 16.77 3.51
N ILE A 377 10.74 18.00 3.01
CA ILE A 377 11.47 18.41 1.79
C ILE A 377 13.00 18.29 1.99
N PRO A 378 13.62 18.83 3.06
CA PRO A 378 15.03 18.58 3.35
C PRO A 378 15.38 17.10 3.46
N VAL A 379 14.50 16.29 4.07
CA VAL A 379 14.70 14.82 4.17
C VAL A 379 14.69 14.16 2.78
N ILE A 380 13.79 14.56 1.87
CA ILE A 380 13.80 14.11 0.47
C ILE A 380 15.15 14.42 -0.19
N LEU A 381 15.64 15.66 -0.08
CA LEU A 381 16.92 16.07 -0.67
C LEU A 381 18.08 15.22 -0.12
N LEU A 382 18.10 14.96 1.18
CA LEU A 382 19.08 14.06 1.78
C LEU A 382 18.93 12.63 1.28
N ALA A 383 17.71 12.12 1.14
CA ALA A 383 17.43 10.79 0.60
C ALA A 383 17.88 10.65 -0.87
N MET A 384 17.82 11.72 -1.64
CA MET A 384 18.30 11.73 -3.03
C MET A 384 19.81 11.72 -3.15
N ILE A 385 20.53 12.21 -2.13
CA ILE A 385 21.99 12.41 -2.22
C ILE A 385 22.76 11.36 -1.42
N LEU A 386 22.40 11.15 -0.14
CA LEU A 386 23.20 10.35 0.78
C LEU A 386 23.42 8.90 0.33
N PRO A 387 22.40 8.14 -0.12
CA PRO A 387 22.62 6.77 -0.55
C PRO A 387 23.55 6.66 -1.77
N ALA A 388 23.47 7.61 -2.71
CA ALA A 388 24.38 7.64 -3.86
C ALA A 388 25.83 7.88 -3.41
N VAL A 389 26.05 8.85 -2.53
CA VAL A 389 27.38 9.15 -1.99
C VAL A 389 27.93 7.95 -1.22
N LEU A 390 27.13 7.36 -0.31
CA LEU A 390 27.54 6.19 0.46
C LEU A 390 27.84 4.98 -0.44
N THR A 391 27.05 4.77 -1.49
CA THR A 391 27.31 3.72 -2.50
C THR A 391 28.66 3.92 -3.15
N VAL A 392 28.97 5.13 -3.60
CA VAL A 392 30.26 5.43 -4.26
C VAL A 392 31.43 5.34 -3.26
N VAL A 393 31.26 5.81 -2.05
CA VAL A 393 32.30 5.77 -0.99
C VAL A 393 32.58 4.33 -0.58
N PHE A 394 31.54 3.58 -0.19
CA PHE A 394 31.73 2.21 0.32
C PHE A 394 32.17 1.23 -0.76
N SER A 395 31.82 1.47 -2.03
CA SER A 395 32.33 0.64 -3.15
C SER A 395 33.85 0.72 -3.33
N LYS A 396 34.51 1.76 -2.81
CA LYS A 396 35.97 1.87 -2.83
C LYS A 396 36.64 0.98 -1.77
N PHE A 397 35.96 0.76 -0.64
CA PHE A 397 36.46 -0.06 0.48
C PHE A 397 36.13 -1.55 0.29
N THR A 398 34.99 -1.86 -0.29
CA THR A 398 34.69 -3.21 -0.73
C THR A 398 35.35 -3.43 -2.09
N LYS A 399 36.40 -4.27 -2.13
CA LYS A 399 36.91 -4.84 -3.38
C LYS A 399 35.77 -5.71 -3.94
N VAL A 400 34.79 -5.08 -4.58
CA VAL A 400 33.81 -5.78 -5.40
C VAL A 400 34.64 -6.41 -6.50
N LYS A 401 34.91 -7.70 -6.35
CA LYS A 401 35.57 -8.49 -7.38
C LYS A 401 34.67 -8.38 -8.60
N ALA A 402 35.09 -7.54 -9.53
CA ALA A 402 34.47 -7.41 -10.86
C ALA A 402 34.51 -8.74 -11.64
N LYS A 403 34.96 -9.82 -11.01
CA LYS A 403 35.23 -11.12 -11.59
C LYS A 403 34.06 -12.11 -11.52
N GLU A 404 32.94 -11.76 -10.81
CA GLU A 404 31.79 -12.68 -10.68
C GLU A 404 30.58 -12.33 -11.55
N MET A 405 30.65 -11.29 -12.39
CA MET A 405 29.56 -10.91 -13.30
C MET A 405 29.92 -10.96 -14.80
N VAL A 406 31.08 -11.48 -15.17
CA VAL A 406 31.44 -11.71 -16.56
C VAL A 406 31.89 -13.16 -16.66
N GLU A 407 30.99 -14.11 -16.58
CA GLU A 407 31.12 -15.31 -17.36
C GLU A 407 30.79 -14.94 -18.80
N ASN A 408 31.83 -14.92 -19.59
CA ASN A 408 31.80 -14.69 -21.03
C ASN A 408 30.87 -15.77 -21.65
N PRO A 409 29.87 -15.42 -22.50
CA PRO A 409 29.04 -16.42 -23.18
C PRO A 409 29.82 -17.36 -24.10
N ASP A 410 31.09 -17.07 -24.36
CA ASP A 410 31.95 -17.84 -25.26
C ASP A 410 32.72 -19.02 -24.61
N ASP A 411 32.59 -19.20 -23.29
CA ASP A 411 33.28 -20.31 -22.58
C ASP A 411 32.39 -21.57 -22.38
N ILE A 412 31.21 -21.64 -23.02
CA ILE A 412 30.44 -22.89 -23.17
C ILE A 412 30.70 -23.44 -24.56
N LYS A 413 31.82 -24.16 -24.69
CA LYS A 413 32.04 -25.13 -25.75
C LYS A 413 32.05 -26.52 -25.19
#